data_17a8feabbc549102d9cda35fec4f3a51
#
_entry.id   17a8feabbc549102d9cda35fec4f3a51
#
_cell.length_a   1.000
_cell.length_b   1.000
_cell.length_c   1.000
_cell.angle_alpha   90.00
_cell.angle_beta   90.00
_cell.angle_gamma   90.00
#
_symmetry.space_group_name_H-M   'P 1'
#
loop_
_entity.id
_entity.type
_entity.pdbx_description
1 polymer ?
#
loop_
_entity_poly.entity_id
_entity_poly.type
_entity_poly.pdbx_seq_one_letter_code
_entity_poly.pdbx_strand_id
1 'polypeptide(L)'
;MCTDSSAKTNADSAGKGTKTSKPEFIPLAAMRAASADDVLGVAPELVLSQATADGWVFPDSIYNIFAAGDQHDVPVIIGSNADEGTMFTPPSVTLAGYQEGVRRQYGEFAEEFLATYPAQSVEEAWQSQVAIFTDSTFGWEMRTWARMMETVSSPAYLYYFSRVPPAPEGDAFAHYGAYHTAEIPYVFDNFGVSTAPNANRDYDETDRGLSDTLASYWINFAATGDPNGPGLHEWPAFDPDADEALEVGDTIQVSEKAIMMGRIQKALAEIADVRVVVDRGAATVDTYDTRFERLEDLANGFG
;
A
#
# COMPACT_ATOMS: atom_id res chain seq x y z
N MET A 1 -80.17 -3.27 -1.82
CA MET A 1 -79.76 -4.20 -0.78
C MET A 1 -78.29 -3.94 -0.59
N CYS A 2 -77.91 -3.06 0.33
CA CYS A 2 -77.41 -3.32 1.69
C CYS A 2 -76.34 -4.43 1.66
N THR A 3 -75.13 -4.19 2.06
CA THR A 3 -74.63 -3.77 3.38
C THR A 3 -73.17 -3.26 3.31
N ASP A 4 -72.98 -2.22 3.89
CA ASP A 4 -72.03 -1.61 4.80
C ASP A 4 -71.01 -2.57 5.48
N SER A 5 -69.72 -2.17 5.54
CA SER A 5 -68.81 -2.55 6.64
C SER A 5 -67.53 -1.71 6.62
N SER A 6 -67.60 -0.68 7.38
CA SER A 6 -66.66 0.00 8.28
C SER A 6 -65.14 -0.28 8.13
N ALA A 7 -64.45 0.82 7.96
CA ALA A 7 -63.03 1.03 8.23
C ALA A 7 -62.61 0.67 9.67
N LYS A 8 -61.47 0.01 9.84
CA LYS A 8 -60.65 0.11 11.05
C LYS A 8 -59.23 0.47 10.68
N THR A 9 -58.90 1.69 11.01
CA THR A 9 -57.56 2.18 11.18
C THR A 9 -56.84 1.40 12.31
N ASN A 10 -55.69 0.85 12.03
CA ASN A 10 -54.72 0.52 13.05
C ASN A 10 -53.42 1.28 12.76
N ALA A 11 -53.26 2.36 13.50
CA ALA A 11 -51.95 2.91 13.80
C ALA A 11 -51.38 2.02 14.95
N ASP A 12 -50.25 1.43 14.71
CA ASP A 12 -49.16 1.11 15.66
C ASP A 12 -48.14 0.20 14.98
N SER A 13 -47.08 0.82 14.47
CA SER A 13 -45.83 0.10 14.29
C SER A 13 -44.69 0.95 14.87
N ALA A 14 -44.63 0.90 16.21
CA ALA A 14 -43.46 1.32 16.96
C ALA A 14 -42.24 0.56 16.47
N GLY A 15 -41.15 1.33 16.22
CA GLY A 15 -39.87 0.82 15.72
C GLY A 15 -39.34 -0.34 16.56
N LYS A 16 -39.13 -1.46 15.90
CA LYS A 16 -38.25 -2.51 16.40
C LYS A 16 -36.82 -2.06 16.12
N GLY A 17 -36.16 -1.48 17.11
CA GLY A 17 -34.74 -1.33 17.14
C GLY A 17 -34.09 -2.70 16.89
N THR A 18 -33.31 -2.80 15.84
CA THR A 18 -32.42 -3.93 15.62
C THR A 18 -31.44 -3.98 16.79
N LYS A 19 -31.66 -4.92 17.70
CA LYS A 19 -30.68 -5.28 18.69
C LYS A 19 -29.51 -5.85 17.90
N THR A 20 -28.41 -5.13 17.82
CA THR A 20 -27.11 -5.67 17.43
C THR A 20 -26.78 -6.75 18.46
N SER A 21 -26.99 -8.00 18.10
CA SER A 21 -26.51 -9.14 18.91
C SER A 21 -24.99 -9.04 18.92
N LYS A 22 -24.40 -9.06 20.12
CA LYS A 22 -22.94 -9.29 20.24
C LYS A 22 -22.60 -10.52 19.41
N PRO A 23 -21.48 -10.52 18.68
CA PRO A 23 -21.07 -11.70 17.92
C PRO A 23 -21.02 -12.89 18.90
N GLU A 24 -21.76 -13.94 18.57
CA GLU A 24 -21.79 -15.15 19.37
C GLU A 24 -20.43 -15.83 19.22
N PHE A 25 -19.72 -16.01 20.32
CA PHE A 25 -18.40 -16.63 20.32
C PHE A 25 -18.50 -18.07 19.80
N ILE A 26 -17.97 -18.36 18.63
CA ILE A 26 -17.93 -19.70 18.06
C ILE A 26 -16.79 -20.48 18.73
N PRO A 27 -17.09 -21.59 19.45
CA PRO A 27 -16.03 -22.36 20.08
C PRO A 27 -15.01 -22.90 19.06
N LEU A 28 -13.73 -22.86 19.40
CA LEU A 28 -12.63 -23.35 18.53
C LEU A 28 -12.87 -24.77 18.01
N ALA A 29 -13.49 -25.63 18.82
CA ALA A 29 -13.88 -27.00 18.42
C ALA A 29 -14.88 -27.01 17.25
N ALA A 30 -15.83 -26.08 17.23
CA ALA A 30 -16.79 -25.96 16.12
C ALA A 30 -16.12 -25.44 14.86
N MET A 31 -15.20 -24.47 14.99
CA MET A 31 -14.41 -23.99 13.85
C MET A 31 -13.53 -25.09 13.25
N ARG A 32 -12.89 -25.91 14.09
CA ARG A 32 -12.08 -27.05 13.61
C ARG A 32 -12.89 -28.19 13.02
N ALA A 33 -14.18 -28.29 13.34
CA ALA A 33 -15.10 -29.28 12.80
C ALA A 33 -15.82 -28.81 11.52
N ALA A 34 -15.69 -27.53 11.16
CA ALA A 34 -16.26 -26.99 9.93
C ALA A 34 -15.63 -27.67 8.70
N SER A 35 -16.43 -27.94 7.69
CA SER A 35 -15.93 -28.48 6.43
C SER A 35 -15.17 -27.41 5.64
N ALA A 36 -14.31 -27.83 4.71
CA ALA A 36 -13.62 -26.88 3.81
C ALA A 36 -14.63 -26.04 3.00
N ASP A 37 -15.74 -26.63 2.60
CA ASP A 37 -16.79 -25.93 1.84
C ASP A 37 -17.48 -24.85 2.70
N ASP A 38 -17.72 -25.12 3.99
CA ASP A 38 -18.27 -24.11 4.91
C ASP A 38 -17.30 -22.93 5.08
N VAL A 39 -16.00 -23.20 5.22
CA VAL A 39 -14.96 -22.18 5.34
C VAL A 39 -14.86 -21.37 4.03
N LEU A 40 -14.82 -22.04 2.89
CA LEU A 40 -14.76 -21.39 1.58
C LEU A 40 -16.03 -20.59 1.26
N GLY A 41 -17.18 -21.04 1.77
CA GLY A 41 -18.47 -20.36 1.60
C GLY A 41 -18.52 -18.96 2.23
N VAL A 42 -17.72 -18.72 3.28
CA VAL A 42 -17.60 -17.40 3.93
C VAL A 42 -16.34 -16.64 3.49
N ALA A 43 -15.44 -17.28 2.76
CA ALA A 43 -14.19 -16.70 2.31
C ALA A 43 -14.31 -15.43 1.44
N PRO A 44 -15.36 -15.24 0.62
CA PRO A 44 -15.51 -14.00 -0.15
C PRO A 44 -15.63 -12.74 0.70
N GLU A 45 -16.03 -12.88 1.96
CA GLU A 45 -16.16 -11.77 2.92
C GLU A 45 -14.91 -11.63 3.82
N LEU A 46 -13.98 -12.58 3.73
CA LEU A 46 -12.73 -12.55 4.47
C LEU A 46 -11.68 -11.79 3.68
N VAL A 47 -11.32 -10.62 4.12
CA VAL A 47 -10.10 -9.92 3.66
C VAL A 47 -8.89 -10.71 4.16
N LEU A 48 -8.32 -11.53 3.28
CA LEU A 48 -7.20 -12.43 3.58
C LEU A 48 -5.88 -11.68 3.49
N SER A 49 -5.57 -10.74 4.32
CA SER A 49 -4.31 -10.05 4.10
C SER A 49 -3.54 -9.61 5.32
N GLN A 50 -4.08 -9.79 6.50
CA GLN A 50 -3.38 -9.31 7.69
C GLN A 50 -2.67 -10.46 8.41
N ALA A 51 -1.39 -10.28 8.70
CA ALA A 51 -0.67 -11.15 9.61
C ALA A 51 -1.30 -11.05 11.00
N THR A 52 -1.62 -12.20 11.58
CA THR A 52 -2.22 -12.24 12.92
C THR A 52 -1.11 -12.24 13.96
N ALA A 53 -1.09 -11.25 14.84
CA ALA A 53 -0.27 -11.27 16.04
C ALA A 53 -0.83 -12.35 17.00
N ASP A 54 -0.30 -13.57 16.88
CA ASP A 54 -0.78 -14.75 17.60
C ASP A 54 0.07 -15.09 18.84
N GLY A 55 1.12 -14.31 19.09
CA GLY A 55 2.08 -14.53 20.17
C GLY A 55 3.04 -15.70 19.93
N TRP A 56 3.03 -16.31 18.71
CA TRP A 56 3.88 -17.44 18.34
C TRP A 56 4.70 -17.16 17.08
N VAL A 57 4.06 -16.96 15.91
CA VAL A 57 4.73 -16.59 14.65
C VAL A 57 5.01 -15.10 14.65
N PHE A 58 4.01 -14.31 15.01
CA PHE A 58 4.14 -12.88 15.24
C PHE A 58 3.85 -12.61 16.71
N PRO A 59 4.91 -12.44 17.55
CA PRO A 59 4.74 -12.22 18.99
C PRO A 59 4.04 -10.88 19.30
N ASP A 60 4.10 -9.90 18.38
CA ASP A 60 3.45 -8.61 18.44
C ASP A 60 3.05 -8.14 17.03
N SER A 61 2.53 -6.94 16.87
CA SER A 61 2.33 -6.33 15.55
C SER A 61 3.67 -6.24 14.80
N ILE A 62 3.65 -6.32 13.48
CA ILE A 62 4.86 -6.23 12.66
C ILE A 62 5.61 -4.93 12.98
N TYR A 63 4.87 -3.83 13.12
CA TYR A 63 5.45 -2.54 13.49
C TYR A 63 6.22 -2.60 14.81
N ASN A 64 5.61 -3.13 15.87
CA ASN A 64 6.24 -3.21 17.19
C ASN A 64 7.49 -4.11 17.18
N ILE A 65 7.46 -5.21 16.43
CA ILE A 65 8.62 -6.10 16.25
C ILE A 65 9.78 -5.33 15.63
N PHE A 66 9.55 -4.59 14.54
CA PHE A 66 10.58 -3.80 13.89
C PHE A 66 11.03 -2.58 14.72
N ALA A 67 10.12 -1.90 15.39
CA ALA A 67 10.45 -0.78 16.28
C ALA A 67 11.32 -1.21 17.48
N ALA A 68 11.12 -2.44 17.96
CA ALA A 68 11.93 -3.03 19.02
C ALA A 68 13.28 -3.61 18.55
N GLY A 69 13.48 -3.79 17.22
CA GLY A 69 14.65 -4.46 16.67
C GLY A 69 14.62 -5.98 16.84
N ASP A 70 13.44 -6.56 17.04
CA ASP A 70 13.24 -7.99 17.27
C ASP A 70 13.10 -8.81 15.96
N GLN A 71 13.10 -8.13 14.79
CA GLN A 71 13.16 -8.79 13.49
C GLN A 71 14.49 -9.49 13.25
N HIS A 72 14.52 -10.45 12.33
CA HIS A 72 15.78 -11.04 11.90
C HIS A 72 16.70 -10.00 11.28
N ASP A 73 17.96 -9.96 11.75
CA ASP A 73 19.00 -9.08 11.24
C ASP A 73 19.57 -9.62 9.92
N VAL A 74 18.89 -9.32 8.82
CA VAL A 74 19.25 -9.70 7.45
C VAL A 74 19.11 -8.50 6.52
N PRO A 75 19.99 -8.34 5.51
CA PRO A 75 19.84 -7.26 4.54
C PRO A 75 18.56 -7.42 3.71
N VAL A 76 17.99 -6.32 3.26
CA VAL A 76 16.74 -6.31 2.49
C VAL A 76 16.82 -5.36 1.29
N ILE A 77 16.23 -5.75 0.16
CA ILE A 77 15.85 -4.86 -0.94
C ILE A 77 14.36 -4.58 -0.80
N ILE A 78 14.00 -3.32 -0.79
CA ILE A 78 12.62 -2.85 -0.55
C ILE A 78 12.31 -1.78 -1.60
N GLY A 79 11.07 -1.72 -2.08
CA GLY A 79 10.69 -0.64 -2.99
C GLY A 79 9.25 -0.70 -3.44
N SER A 80 8.88 0.27 -4.27
CA SER A 80 7.56 0.35 -4.89
C SER A 80 7.65 0.96 -6.28
N ASN A 81 6.56 0.82 -7.03
CA ASN A 81 6.42 1.38 -8.37
C ASN A 81 5.69 2.73 -8.32
N ALA A 82 5.92 3.57 -9.32
CA ALA A 82 5.38 4.93 -9.35
C ALA A 82 3.84 4.97 -9.45
N ASP A 83 3.25 4.00 -10.12
CA ASP A 83 1.82 3.98 -10.44
C ASP A 83 1.12 2.71 -9.91
N GLU A 84 1.52 2.23 -8.72
CA GLU A 84 0.97 1.03 -8.07
C GLU A 84 -0.57 1.02 -8.07
N GLY A 85 -1.16 2.16 -7.72
CA GLY A 85 -2.61 2.33 -7.54
C GLY A 85 -3.43 2.21 -8.81
N THR A 86 -2.82 2.27 -10.00
CA THR A 86 -3.56 2.23 -11.27
C THR A 86 -4.32 0.92 -11.50
N MET A 87 -3.79 -0.20 -10.99
CA MET A 87 -4.45 -1.50 -11.07
C MET A 87 -5.63 -1.63 -10.10
N PHE A 88 -5.67 -0.84 -9.05
CA PHE A 88 -6.65 -0.93 -7.97
C PHE A 88 -7.69 0.19 -7.99
N THR A 89 -7.42 1.26 -8.74
CA THR A 89 -8.26 2.45 -8.80
C THR A 89 -8.90 2.57 -10.19
N PRO A 90 -10.16 2.17 -10.38
CA PRO A 90 -10.82 2.28 -11.67
C PRO A 90 -11.02 3.74 -12.08
N PRO A 91 -10.93 4.09 -13.40
CA PRO A 91 -11.00 5.45 -13.88
C PRO A 91 -12.44 6.02 -13.92
N SER A 92 -13.31 5.57 -13.02
CA SER A 92 -14.74 5.94 -12.96
C SER A 92 -15.08 6.97 -11.89
N VAL A 93 -14.07 7.61 -11.32
CA VAL A 93 -14.25 8.64 -10.28
C VAL A 93 -14.77 9.96 -10.89
N THR A 94 -15.62 10.68 -10.14
CA THR A 94 -15.98 12.08 -10.44
C THR A 94 -15.21 13.01 -9.52
N LEU A 95 -14.99 14.26 -9.93
CA LEU A 95 -14.31 15.25 -9.09
C LEU A 95 -15.00 15.42 -7.72
N ALA A 96 -16.34 15.54 -7.73
CA ALA A 96 -17.11 15.65 -6.49
C ALA A 96 -17.01 14.38 -5.63
N GLY A 97 -17.07 13.19 -6.27
CA GLY A 97 -16.96 11.91 -5.59
C GLY A 97 -15.58 11.71 -4.94
N TYR A 98 -14.52 12.13 -5.63
CA TYR A 98 -13.16 12.15 -5.08
C TYR A 98 -13.08 13.01 -3.82
N GLN A 99 -13.48 14.29 -3.92
CA GLN A 99 -13.41 15.23 -2.80
C GLN A 99 -14.26 14.78 -1.60
N GLU A 100 -15.44 14.25 -1.85
CA GLU A 100 -16.31 13.71 -0.81
C GLU A 100 -15.73 12.44 -0.19
N GLY A 101 -15.13 11.57 -1.01
CA GLY A 101 -14.43 10.37 -0.57
C GLY A 101 -13.29 10.71 0.39
N VAL A 102 -12.43 11.65 0.01
CA VAL A 102 -11.32 12.13 0.87
C VAL A 102 -11.87 12.71 2.17
N ARG A 103 -12.91 13.56 2.13
CA ARG A 103 -13.50 14.11 3.37
C ARG A 103 -14.11 13.07 4.28
N ARG A 104 -14.74 12.05 3.72
CA ARG A 104 -15.29 10.94 4.50
C ARG A 104 -14.21 10.08 5.15
N GLN A 105 -13.14 9.80 4.42
CA GLN A 105 -12.08 8.89 4.84
C GLN A 105 -11.13 9.54 5.84
N TYR A 106 -10.67 10.75 5.55
CA TYR A 106 -9.63 11.41 6.33
C TYR A 106 -10.16 12.43 7.34
N GLY A 107 -11.47 12.69 7.37
CA GLY A 107 -12.13 13.50 8.40
C GLY A 107 -11.51 14.87 8.60
N GLU A 108 -10.97 15.13 9.78
CA GLU A 108 -10.30 16.38 10.13
C GLU A 108 -9.02 16.69 9.31
N PHE A 109 -8.43 15.67 8.68
CA PHE A 109 -7.21 15.79 7.86
C PHE A 109 -7.50 15.93 6.35
N ALA A 110 -8.76 16.00 5.98
CA ALA A 110 -9.16 15.97 4.57
C ALA A 110 -8.63 17.13 3.74
N GLU A 111 -8.53 18.32 4.31
CA GLU A 111 -8.06 19.50 3.56
C GLU A 111 -6.55 19.43 3.29
N GLU A 112 -5.76 18.84 4.20
CA GLU A 112 -4.33 18.54 4.00
C GLU A 112 -4.13 17.50 2.91
N PHE A 113 -4.97 16.46 2.89
CA PHE A 113 -4.95 15.47 1.81
C PHE A 113 -5.33 16.09 0.47
N LEU A 114 -6.38 16.90 0.41
CA LEU A 114 -6.79 17.60 -0.82
C LEU A 114 -5.75 18.63 -1.30
N ALA A 115 -4.97 19.20 -0.38
CA ALA A 115 -3.86 20.07 -0.73
C ALA A 115 -2.63 19.29 -1.25
N THR A 116 -2.36 18.12 -0.71
CA THR A 116 -1.27 17.24 -1.13
C THR A 116 -1.59 16.52 -2.45
N TYR A 117 -2.86 16.14 -2.64
CA TYR A 117 -3.37 15.44 -3.81
C TYR A 117 -4.49 16.27 -4.47
N PRO A 118 -4.13 17.40 -5.09
CA PRO A 118 -5.13 18.32 -5.64
C PRO A 118 -5.79 17.77 -6.90
N ALA A 119 -7.06 18.13 -7.12
CA ALA A 119 -7.77 17.82 -8.34
C ALA A 119 -8.74 18.95 -8.72
N GLN A 120 -8.76 19.34 -9.99
CA GLN A 120 -9.65 20.33 -10.59
C GLN A 120 -10.46 19.75 -11.76
N SER A 121 -10.13 18.54 -12.20
CA SER A 121 -10.80 17.81 -13.28
C SER A 121 -11.06 16.36 -12.88
N VAL A 122 -11.85 15.65 -13.69
CA VAL A 122 -12.10 14.21 -13.50
C VAL A 122 -10.81 13.40 -13.65
N GLU A 123 -9.98 13.79 -14.61
CA GLU A 123 -8.68 13.13 -14.86
C GLU A 123 -7.75 13.32 -13.66
N GLU A 124 -7.60 14.55 -13.17
CA GLU A 124 -6.79 14.84 -11.99
C GLU A 124 -7.35 14.16 -10.73
N ALA A 125 -8.67 14.05 -10.60
CA ALA A 125 -9.29 13.34 -9.49
C ALA A 125 -8.91 11.83 -9.48
N TRP A 126 -8.90 11.21 -10.66
CA TRP A 126 -8.44 9.82 -10.78
C TRP A 126 -6.94 9.70 -10.48
N GLN A 127 -6.11 10.56 -11.05
CA GLN A 127 -4.66 10.57 -10.78
C GLN A 127 -4.35 10.78 -9.29
N SER A 128 -5.05 11.68 -8.63
CA SER A 128 -4.90 11.93 -7.19
C SER A 128 -5.35 10.73 -6.36
N GLN A 129 -6.42 10.05 -6.75
CA GLN A 129 -6.87 8.83 -6.07
C GLN A 129 -5.85 7.68 -6.26
N VAL A 130 -5.31 7.51 -7.47
CA VAL A 130 -4.20 6.58 -7.74
C VAL A 130 -3.01 6.89 -6.86
N ALA A 131 -2.61 8.17 -6.79
CA ALA A 131 -1.46 8.59 -5.99
C ALA A 131 -1.68 8.36 -4.50
N ILE A 132 -2.87 8.66 -3.96
CA ILE A 132 -3.19 8.36 -2.55
C ILE A 132 -3.06 6.86 -2.29
N PHE A 133 -3.61 6.01 -3.16
CA PHE A 133 -3.51 4.56 -3.00
C PHE A 133 -2.05 4.08 -3.07
N THR A 134 -1.30 4.53 -4.07
CA THR A 134 0.14 4.22 -4.24
C THR A 134 0.92 4.56 -2.98
N ASP A 135 0.74 5.79 -2.50
CA ASP A 135 1.52 6.30 -1.36
C ASP A 135 1.11 5.65 -0.04
N SER A 136 -0.20 5.40 0.18
CA SER A 136 -0.68 4.82 1.45
C SER A 136 -0.44 3.32 1.57
N THR A 137 -0.53 2.59 0.45
CA THR A 137 -0.48 1.12 0.47
C THR A 137 0.92 0.57 0.20
N PHE A 138 1.74 1.30 -0.57
CA PHE A 138 3.06 0.83 -0.98
C PHE A 138 4.17 1.80 -0.57
N GLY A 139 4.13 3.04 -1.05
CA GLY A 139 5.24 3.97 -0.88
C GLY A 139 5.60 4.21 0.58
N TRP A 140 4.62 4.55 1.40
CA TRP A 140 4.82 4.81 2.82
C TRP A 140 5.28 3.56 3.58
N GLU A 141 4.68 2.40 3.30
CA GLU A 141 5.04 1.15 3.97
C GLU A 141 6.47 0.74 3.67
N MET A 142 6.88 0.78 2.39
CA MET A 142 8.23 0.40 1.99
C MET A 142 9.28 1.35 2.55
N ARG A 143 9.03 2.66 2.50
CA ARG A 143 9.91 3.65 3.09
C ARG A 143 9.99 3.52 4.62
N THR A 144 8.88 3.26 5.28
CA THR A 144 8.84 3.04 6.74
C THR A 144 9.62 1.79 7.11
N TRP A 145 9.47 0.70 6.36
CA TRP A 145 10.24 -0.51 6.57
C TRP A 145 11.75 -0.24 6.42
N ALA A 146 12.17 0.46 5.36
CA ALA A 146 13.58 0.82 5.17
C ALA A 146 14.13 1.62 6.37
N ARG A 147 13.36 2.58 6.89
CA ARG A 147 13.72 3.36 8.10
C ARG A 147 13.82 2.50 9.35
N MET A 148 12.93 1.53 9.52
CA MET A 148 12.95 0.64 10.69
C MET A 148 14.13 -0.34 10.68
N MET A 149 14.79 -0.56 9.55
CA MET A 149 16.02 -1.35 9.50
C MET A 149 17.19 -0.70 10.25
N GLU A 150 17.11 0.58 10.64
CA GLU A 150 18.10 1.20 11.54
C GLU A 150 18.15 0.56 12.94
N THR A 151 17.12 -0.19 13.33
CA THR A 151 17.08 -0.90 14.63
C THR A 151 17.96 -2.14 14.65
N VAL A 152 18.44 -2.61 13.50
CA VAL A 152 19.37 -3.75 13.33
C VAL A 152 20.61 -3.32 12.56
N SER A 153 21.58 -4.23 12.37
CA SER A 153 22.86 -3.88 11.74
C SER A 153 22.90 -4.10 10.23
N SER A 154 21.98 -4.91 9.69
CA SER A 154 21.91 -5.20 8.26
C SER A 154 21.31 -4.04 7.48
N PRO A 155 21.84 -3.73 6.28
CA PRO A 155 21.36 -2.60 5.49
C PRO A 155 20.03 -2.89 4.80
N ALA A 156 19.26 -1.83 4.56
CA ALA A 156 18.18 -1.81 3.60
C ALA A 156 18.62 -1.09 2.33
N TYR A 157 18.15 -1.55 1.17
CA TYR A 157 18.34 -0.91 -0.12
C TYR A 157 16.98 -0.55 -0.69
N LEU A 158 16.70 0.76 -0.80
CA LEU A 158 15.39 1.25 -1.22
C LEU A 158 15.41 1.58 -2.73
N TYR A 159 14.41 1.09 -3.48
CA TYR A 159 14.21 1.46 -4.87
C TYR A 159 12.85 2.12 -5.13
N TYR A 160 12.79 2.87 -6.22
CA TYR A 160 11.58 3.44 -6.79
C TYR A 160 11.55 3.15 -8.30
N PHE A 161 10.64 2.28 -8.73
CA PHE A 161 10.51 1.91 -10.14
C PHE A 161 9.55 2.87 -10.85
N SER A 162 10.08 3.68 -11.77
CA SER A 162 9.32 4.69 -12.52
C SER A 162 9.34 4.45 -14.04
N ARG A 163 9.99 3.36 -14.52
CA ARG A 163 9.91 2.97 -15.92
C ARG A 163 8.52 2.57 -16.30
N VAL A 164 7.95 3.25 -17.31
CA VAL A 164 6.67 2.89 -17.90
C VAL A 164 6.92 1.87 -19.01
N PRO A 165 6.50 0.59 -18.83
CA PRO A 165 6.67 -0.41 -19.85
C PRO A 165 5.90 -0.04 -21.14
N PRO A 166 6.52 -0.10 -22.31
CA PRO A 166 5.86 0.29 -23.56
C PRO A 166 4.64 -0.58 -23.84
N ALA A 167 3.55 0.06 -24.24
CA ALA A 167 2.29 -0.61 -24.56
C ALA A 167 1.96 -0.46 -26.05
N PRO A 168 1.47 -1.53 -26.74
CA PRO A 168 0.99 -1.42 -28.09
C PRO A 168 -0.16 -0.42 -28.22
N GLU A 169 -0.34 0.13 -29.41
CA GLU A 169 -1.49 1.01 -29.70
C GLU A 169 -2.82 0.28 -29.43
N GLY A 170 -3.69 0.86 -28.64
CA GLY A 170 -4.99 0.31 -28.29
C GLY A 170 -4.97 -0.75 -27.18
N ASP A 171 -3.83 -0.96 -26.51
CA ASP A 171 -3.77 -1.82 -25.33
C ASP A 171 -4.65 -1.26 -24.21
N ALA A 172 -5.47 -2.13 -23.62
CA ALA A 172 -6.38 -1.77 -22.53
C ALA A 172 -5.65 -1.30 -21.26
N PHE A 173 -4.39 -1.70 -21.10
CA PHE A 173 -3.53 -1.41 -19.95
C PHE A 173 -2.48 -0.32 -20.24
N ALA A 174 -2.57 0.38 -21.37
CA ALA A 174 -1.63 1.45 -21.73
C ALA A 174 -1.61 2.59 -20.68
N HIS A 175 -2.72 2.80 -19.97
CA HIS A 175 -2.87 3.85 -18.96
C HIS A 175 -2.32 3.47 -17.58
N TYR A 176 -1.78 2.26 -17.41
CA TYR A 176 -1.33 1.79 -16.09
C TYR A 176 -0.01 2.41 -15.64
N GLY A 177 0.81 2.95 -16.55
CA GLY A 177 2.10 3.53 -16.18
C GLY A 177 3.10 2.50 -15.66
N ALA A 178 3.85 2.85 -14.64
CA ALA A 178 4.71 1.95 -13.86
C ALA A 178 3.87 1.23 -12.79
N TYR A 179 2.99 0.36 -13.24
CA TYR A 179 1.94 -0.30 -12.44
C TYR A 179 2.49 -1.34 -11.46
N HIS A 180 1.65 -1.79 -10.56
CA HIS A 180 1.96 -2.89 -9.65
C HIS A 180 2.44 -4.13 -10.40
N THR A 181 3.60 -4.66 -10.04
CA THR A 181 4.29 -5.79 -10.71
C THR A 181 5.02 -5.47 -12.02
N ALA A 182 5.07 -4.19 -12.45
CA ALA A 182 5.73 -3.82 -13.71
C ALA A 182 7.24 -4.07 -13.69
N GLU A 183 7.88 -4.04 -12.54
CA GLU A 183 9.32 -4.30 -12.34
C GLU A 183 9.69 -5.77 -12.47
N ILE A 184 8.74 -6.71 -12.23
CA ILE A 184 9.02 -8.14 -12.17
C ILE A 184 9.66 -8.68 -13.46
N PRO A 185 9.17 -8.36 -14.67
CA PRO A 185 9.81 -8.81 -15.91
C PRO A 185 11.26 -8.33 -16.06
N TYR A 186 11.59 -7.16 -15.51
CA TYR A 186 12.94 -6.62 -15.56
C TYR A 186 13.87 -7.31 -14.58
N VAL A 187 13.42 -7.58 -13.35
CA VAL A 187 14.19 -8.27 -12.32
C VAL A 187 14.56 -9.70 -12.73
N PHE A 188 13.63 -10.39 -13.39
CA PHE A 188 13.79 -11.79 -13.77
C PHE A 188 14.20 -12.00 -15.24
N ASP A 189 14.47 -10.93 -16.00
CA ASP A 189 14.75 -10.98 -17.43
C ASP A 189 13.72 -11.84 -18.19
N ASN A 190 12.44 -11.63 -17.88
CA ASN A 190 11.36 -12.45 -18.38
C ASN A 190 10.28 -11.63 -19.09
N PHE A 191 10.65 -11.04 -20.22
CA PHE A 191 9.73 -10.27 -21.08
C PHE A 191 8.76 -11.16 -21.88
N GLY A 192 8.90 -12.48 -21.80
CA GLY A 192 8.03 -13.44 -22.48
C GLY A 192 6.80 -13.86 -21.67
N VAL A 193 6.53 -13.24 -20.52
CA VAL A 193 5.35 -13.56 -19.70
C VAL A 193 4.07 -13.22 -20.46
N SER A 194 3.16 -14.18 -20.52
CA SER A 194 1.92 -14.07 -21.31
C SER A 194 0.70 -13.64 -20.50
N THR A 195 0.88 -13.21 -19.27
CA THR A 195 -0.23 -12.78 -18.40
C THR A 195 -0.38 -11.26 -18.40
N ALA A 196 -1.62 -10.80 -18.58
CA ALA A 196 -1.94 -9.38 -18.44
C ALA A 196 -1.62 -8.85 -17.01
N PRO A 197 -1.17 -7.59 -16.85
CA PRO A 197 -0.93 -6.59 -17.90
C PRO A 197 0.44 -6.68 -18.59
N ASN A 198 1.32 -7.60 -18.20
CA ASN A 198 2.68 -7.76 -18.75
C ASN A 198 2.72 -8.39 -20.15
N ALA A 199 1.62 -9.03 -20.56
CA ALA A 199 1.53 -9.67 -21.87
C ALA A 199 1.55 -8.65 -23.01
N ASN A 200 2.24 -9.02 -24.11
CA ASN A 200 2.24 -8.25 -25.36
C ASN A 200 2.82 -6.83 -25.25
N ARG A 201 3.71 -6.58 -24.29
CA ARG A 201 4.45 -5.32 -24.22
C ARG A 201 5.55 -5.27 -25.29
N ASP A 202 5.71 -4.11 -25.90
CA ASP A 202 6.71 -3.89 -26.96
C ASP A 202 8.06 -3.45 -26.34
N TYR A 203 8.61 -4.27 -25.42
CA TYR A 203 9.87 -4.01 -24.74
C TYR A 203 11.01 -3.70 -25.73
N ASP A 204 11.62 -2.56 -25.58
CA ASP A 204 12.68 -2.04 -26.45
C ASP A 204 14.10 -2.34 -25.92
N GLU A 205 15.12 -1.70 -26.52
CA GLU A 205 16.50 -1.87 -26.12
C GLU A 205 16.79 -1.24 -24.74
N THR A 206 16.10 -0.16 -24.38
CA THR A 206 16.19 0.47 -23.07
C THR A 206 15.69 -0.51 -21.99
N ASP A 207 14.54 -1.15 -22.24
CA ASP A 207 13.97 -2.13 -21.30
C ASP A 207 14.93 -3.29 -21.07
N ARG A 208 15.57 -3.80 -22.12
CA ARG A 208 16.54 -4.89 -22.02
C ARG A 208 17.78 -4.49 -21.23
N GLY A 209 18.31 -3.30 -21.47
CA GLY A 209 19.45 -2.75 -20.72
C GLY A 209 19.13 -2.53 -19.23
N LEU A 210 17.91 -2.08 -18.93
CA LEU A 210 17.43 -1.96 -17.55
C LEU A 210 17.30 -3.34 -16.90
N SER A 211 16.78 -4.32 -17.62
CA SER A 211 16.63 -5.70 -17.13
C SER A 211 17.99 -6.32 -16.81
N ASP A 212 18.97 -6.23 -17.71
CA ASP A 212 20.34 -6.71 -17.46
C ASP A 212 20.92 -6.12 -16.16
N THR A 213 20.65 -4.83 -15.94
CA THR A 213 21.14 -4.11 -14.76
C THR A 213 20.41 -4.54 -13.50
N LEU A 214 19.07 -4.58 -13.51
CA LEU A 214 18.26 -5.01 -12.36
C LEU A 214 18.56 -6.45 -11.99
N ALA A 215 18.57 -7.38 -12.94
CA ALA A 215 18.95 -8.77 -12.68
C ALA A 215 20.32 -8.87 -12.01
N SER A 216 21.29 -8.04 -12.44
CA SER A 216 22.63 -8.02 -11.83
C SER A 216 22.60 -7.55 -10.38
N TYR A 217 21.82 -6.52 -10.02
CA TYR A 217 21.64 -6.08 -8.63
C TYR A 217 21.07 -7.20 -7.77
N TRP A 218 19.98 -7.85 -8.22
CA TRP A 218 19.34 -8.92 -7.46
C TRP A 218 20.23 -10.15 -7.30
N ILE A 219 21.00 -10.52 -8.34
CA ILE A 219 21.97 -11.64 -8.27
C ILE A 219 23.09 -11.31 -7.28
N ASN A 220 23.66 -10.12 -7.33
CA ASN A 220 24.70 -9.68 -6.39
C ASN A 220 24.17 -9.70 -4.95
N PHE A 221 23.00 -9.10 -4.73
CA PHE A 221 22.37 -9.08 -3.43
C PHE A 221 22.08 -10.50 -2.89
N ALA A 222 21.54 -11.39 -3.71
CA ALA A 222 21.28 -12.76 -3.31
C ALA A 222 22.57 -13.53 -2.94
N ALA A 223 23.67 -13.17 -3.57
CA ALA A 223 24.96 -13.82 -3.31
C ALA A 223 25.71 -13.26 -2.09
N THR A 224 25.56 -11.97 -1.80
CA THR A 224 26.43 -11.24 -0.87
C THR A 224 25.70 -10.43 0.20
N GLY A 225 24.42 -10.12 0.01
CA GLY A 225 23.67 -9.15 0.80
C GLY A 225 23.90 -7.70 0.37
N ASP A 226 24.69 -7.46 -0.69
CA ASP A 226 24.98 -6.15 -1.27
C ASP A 226 24.62 -6.19 -2.77
N PRO A 227 23.76 -5.29 -3.28
CA PRO A 227 23.38 -5.30 -4.69
C PRO A 227 24.49 -4.77 -5.62
N ASN A 228 25.46 -4.05 -5.07
CA ASN A 228 26.48 -3.38 -5.85
C ASN A 228 27.46 -4.34 -6.53
N GLY A 229 28.04 -3.91 -7.65
CA GLY A 229 29.01 -4.69 -8.41
C GLY A 229 29.66 -3.91 -9.54
N PRO A 230 30.68 -4.48 -10.17
CA PRO A 230 31.43 -3.81 -11.24
C PRO A 230 30.52 -3.41 -12.41
N GLY A 231 30.59 -2.15 -12.82
CA GLY A 231 29.84 -1.63 -13.97
C GLY A 231 28.41 -1.22 -13.66
N LEU A 232 27.93 -1.42 -12.45
CA LEU A 232 26.63 -0.94 -11.99
C LEU A 232 26.76 0.48 -11.43
N HIS A 233 25.67 1.25 -11.51
CA HIS A 233 25.54 2.49 -10.74
C HIS A 233 25.52 2.14 -9.25
N GLU A 234 26.18 2.93 -8.41
CA GLU A 234 26.18 2.69 -6.97
C GLU A 234 24.77 2.84 -6.41
N TRP A 235 24.30 1.81 -5.72
CA TRP A 235 23.06 1.80 -4.97
C TRP A 235 23.41 1.92 -3.48
N PRO A 236 23.29 3.10 -2.86
CA PRO A 236 23.64 3.25 -1.45
C PRO A 236 22.68 2.50 -0.55
N ALA A 237 23.18 2.02 0.57
CA ALA A 237 22.29 1.60 1.66
C ALA A 237 21.42 2.78 2.08
N PHE A 238 20.16 2.51 2.40
CA PHE A 238 19.21 3.54 2.77
C PHE A 238 19.68 4.29 4.04
N ASP A 239 19.79 5.60 3.92
CA ASP A 239 20.06 6.52 5.02
C ASP A 239 18.81 7.38 5.25
N PRO A 240 18.16 7.28 6.43
CA PRO A 240 16.97 8.08 6.72
C PRO A 240 17.20 9.59 6.74
N ASP A 241 18.44 10.05 6.90
CA ASP A 241 18.77 11.48 6.88
C ASP A 241 18.93 11.99 5.43
N ALA A 242 19.44 11.15 4.52
CA ALA A 242 19.51 11.45 3.08
C ALA A 242 18.16 11.25 2.38
N ASP A 243 17.41 10.24 2.82
CA ASP A 243 16.08 9.90 2.32
C ASP A 243 16.03 9.69 0.80
N GLU A 244 17.03 8.95 0.29
CA GLU A 244 17.25 8.68 -1.13
C GLU A 244 16.87 7.24 -1.50
N ALA A 245 16.49 7.04 -2.75
CA ALA A 245 16.21 5.72 -3.32
C ALA A 245 16.92 5.55 -4.67
N LEU A 246 17.21 4.31 -5.06
CA LEU A 246 17.58 4.01 -6.44
C LEU A 246 16.35 4.17 -7.33
N GLU A 247 16.29 5.20 -8.13
CA GLU A 247 15.26 5.37 -9.14
C GLU A 247 15.59 4.55 -10.38
N VAL A 248 14.65 3.71 -10.80
CA VAL A 248 14.70 2.92 -12.02
C VAL A 248 13.65 3.46 -12.99
N GLY A 249 14.02 4.47 -13.75
CA GLY A 249 13.23 5.06 -14.82
C GLY A 249 13.78 4.68 -16.19
N ASP A 250 13.83 5.62 -17.14
CA ASP A 250 14.54 5.43 -18.41
C ASP A 250 16.06 5.32 -18.20
N THR A 251 16.53 5.78 -17.07
CA THR A 251 17.91 5.64 -16.58
C THR A 251 17.87 5.24 -15.11
N ILE A 252 19.01 4.71 -14.62
CA ILE A 252 19.16 4.37 -13.21
C ILE A 252 19.98 5.47 -12.53
N GLN A 253 19.47 5.98 -11.42
CA GLN A 253 20.12 7.05 -10.64
C GLN A 253 19.68 6.99 -9.18
N VAL A 254 20.50 7.51 -8.27
CA VAL A 254 20.06 7.81 -6.91
C VAL A 254 19.31 9.13 -6.92
N SER A 255 18.16 9.17 -6.29
CA SER A 255 17.28 10.35 -6.29
C SER A 255 16.51 10.48 -4.97
N GLU A 256 15.98 11.69 -4.75
CA GLU A 256 15.09 11.99 -3.61
C GLU A 256 13.67 11.39 -3.77
N LYS A 257 13.54 10.24 -4.49
CA LYS A 257 12.22 9.60 -4.70
C LYS A 257 11.66 8.98 -3.43
N ALA A 258 12.48 8.66 -2.46
CA ALA A 258 12.00 8.27 -1.12
C ALA A 258 11.11 9.36 -0.50
N ILE A 259 11.37 10.64 -0.79
CA ILE A 259 10.50 11.75 -0.38
C ILE A 259 9.10 11.62 -1.01
N MET A 260 9.02 11.20 -2.28
CA MET A 260 7.73 10.96 -2.95
C MET A 260 6.97 9.81 -2.29
N MET A 261 7.67 8.74 -1.91
CA MET A 261 7.08 7.63 -1.14
C MET A 261 6.58 8.08 0.24
N GLY A 262 7.08 9.20 0.74
CA GLY A 262 6.67 9.80 2.01
C GLY A 262 5.66 10.95 1.90
N ARG A 263 5.06 11.22 0.74
CA ARG A 263 4.12 12.35 0.57
C ARG A 263 2.95 12.31 1.55
N ILE A 264 2.45 11.14 1.85
CA ILE A 264 1.39 10.94 2.84
C ILE A 264 1.84 11.36 4.24
N GLN A 265 3.09 11.10 4.62
CA GLN A 265 3.65 11.60 5.87
C GLN A 265 3.71 13.11 5.92
N LYS A 266 3.98 13.77 4.80
CA LYS A 266 3.97 15.24 4.73
C LYS A 266 2.56 15.79 4.95
N ALA A 267 1.55 15.20 4.32
CA ALA A 267 0.15 15.57 4.56
C ALA A 267 -0.24 15.42 6.03
N LEU A 268 0.30 14.39 6.70
CA LEU A 268 0.04 14.11 8.12
C LEU A 268 0.98 14.89 9.06
N ALA A 269 2.19 15.24 8.64
CA ALA A 269 3.20 15.95 9.46
C ALA A 269 2.89 17.44 9.65
N GLU A 270 2.07 18.04 8.79
CA GLU A 270 1.54 19.39 9.00
C GLU A 270 0.51 19.42 10.14
N ILE A 271 0.04 18.27 10.57
CA ILE A 271 -0.79 18.06 11.75
C ILE A 271 0.15 18.03 12.97
N ALA A 272 0.06 19.06 13.81
CA ALA A 272 1.00 19.33 14.91
C ALA A 272 1.29 18.15 15.85
N ASP A 273 0.40 17.16 15.86
CA ASP A 273 0.50 15.95 16.70
C ASP A 273 1.32 14.80 16.07
N VAL A 274 1.55 14.79 14.76
CA VAL A 274 2.35 13.77 14.06
C VAL A 274 3.85 14.14 14.04
N ARG A 275 4.20 15.41 14.28
CA ARG A 275 5.60 15.84 14.44
C ARG A 275 6.37 15.09 15.52
N VAL A 276 5.68 14.53 16.51
CA VAL A 276 6.29 13.76 17.61
C VAL A 276 6.80 12.39 17.16
N VAL A 277 6.27 11.84 16.09
CA VAL A 277 6.66 10.51 15.57
C VAL A 277 7.99 10.57 14.80
N VAL A 278 8.36 11.74 14.29
CA VAL A 278 9.58 11.94 13.50
C VAL A 278 10.75 12.48 14.36
N ASP A 279 10.47 12.96 15.55
CA ASP A 279 11.51 13.58 16.39
C ASP A 279 12.18 12.52 17.28
N ARG A 280 13.41 12.16 16.94
CA ARG A 280 14.24 11.18 17.64
C ARG A 280 14.43 11.58 19.10
N GLY A 281 13.81 10.87 20.00
CA GLY A 281 14.33 10.74 21.37
C GLY A 281 13.50 11.18 22.53
N ALA A 282 12.25 11.57 22.42
CA ALA A 282 11.46 12.05 23.57
C ALA A 282 10.05 11.46 23.75
N ALA A 283 9.58 10.56 22.89
CA ALA A 283 8.25 9.97 23.05
C ALA A 283 8.33 8.62 23.77
N THR A 284 7.56 8.48 24.84
CA THR A 284 7.35 7.19 25.48
C THR A 284 6.48 6.31 24.60
N VAL A 285 6.69 4.98 24.66
CA VAL A 285 6.03 3.93 23.87
C VAL A 285 4.50 4.09 23.84
N ASP A 286 3.87 4.57 24.91
CA ASP A 286 2.42 4.77 25.00
C ASP A 286 1.83 5.84 24.07
N THR A 287 2.65 6.81 23.64
CA THR A 287 2.21 7.87 22.70
C THR A 287 2.34 7.42 21.23
N TYR A 288 3.15 6.42 20.99
CA TYR A 288 3.42 5.84 19.67
C TYR A 288 2.25 4.94 19.22
N ASP A 289 1.73 4.12 20.13
CA ASP A 289 0.78 3.05 19.85
C ASP A 289 -0.58 3.58 19.36
N THR A 290 -1.17 4.51 20.07
CA THR A 290 -2.53 5.02 19.75
C THR A 290 -2.60 5.90 18.51
N ARG A 291 -1.49 6.49 18.07
CA ARG A 291 -1.45 7.36 16.90
C ARG A 291 -1.12 6.58 15.63
N PHE A 292 -0.34 5.52 15.78
CA PHE A 292 0.02 4.64 14.66
C PHE A 292 -1.14 3.70 14.31
N GLU A 293 -1.84 3.14 15.30
CA GLU A 293 -3.11 2.44 15.08
C GLU A 293 -4.10 3.32 14.31
N ARG A 294 -4.14 4.61 14.60
CA ARG A 294 -4.99 5.57 13.87
C ARG A 294 -4.53 5.86 12.44
N LEU A 295 -3.23 5.76 12.16
CA LEU A 295 -2.68 5.88 10.80
C LEU A 295 -2.86 4.57 10.01
N GLU A 296 -2.69 3.41 10.66
CA GLU A 296 -3.05 2.10 10.08
C GLU A 296 -4.55 2.03 9.78
N ASP A 297 -5.42 2.50 10.68
CA ASP A 297 -6.87 2.58 10.45
C ASP A 297 -7.20 3.52 9.28
N LEU A 298 -6.47 4.61 9.11
CA LEU A 298 -6.62 5.52 7.98
C LEU A 298 -6.06 4.95 6.68
N ALA A 299 -4.96 4.21 6.73
CA ALA A 299 -4.36 3.53 5.57
C ALA A 299 -5.16 2.27 5.18
N ASN A 300 -5.70 1.53 6.15
CA ASN A 300 -6.47 0.30 5.96
C ASN A 300 -7.97 0.54 5.70
N GLY A 301 -8.44 1.78 5.72
CA GLY A 301 -9.83 2.15 5.40
C GLY A 301 -10.26 1.91 3.95
N PHE A 302 -9.46 1.15 3.18
CA PHE A 302 -9.75 0.70 1.81
C PHE A 302 -10.35 -0.72 1.74
N GLY A 303 -10.92 -1.22 2.83
CA GLY A 303 -11.66 -2.48 2.88
C GLY A 303 -13.16 -2.30 2.59
#